data_7ae39e66af51a3e37f747ff37a353cf1
#
_entry.id   7ae39e66af51a3e37f747ff37a353cf1
#
_cell.length_a   1.000
_cell.length_b   1.000
_cell.length_c   1.000
_cell.angle_alpha   90.00
_cell.angle_beta   90.00
_cell.angle_gamma   90.00
#
_symmetry.space_group_name_H-M   'P 1'
#
loop_
_entity.id
_entity.type
_entity.pdbx_description
1 polymer ?
#
loop_
_entity_poly.entity_id
_entity_poly.type
_entity_poly.pdbx_seq_one_letter_code
_entity_poly.pdbx_strand_id
1 'polypeptide(L)'
;MKRFTPLILFFITACSKKDEVAPTISITSPLENQIFTAGQTITIRATVADNESLHMVHVIAIDNTGGHWVHSEDHVDGKSFDVVKTFVANAGKNYTISIDAADHDENIATKEISISSN
;
A
#
# COMPACT_ATOMS: atom_id res chain seq x y z
N MET A 1 -48.93 20.16 -41.35
CA MET A 1 -48.59 19.50 -40.09
C MET A 1 -47.09 19.50 -39.92
N LYS A 2 -46.57 20.24 -38.96
CA LYS A 2 -45.16 20.23 -38.65
C LYS A 2 -44.89 19.06 -37.71
N ARG A 3 -44.13 18.10 -38.21
CA ARG A 3 -43.62 17.02 -37.34
C ARG A 3 -42.36 17.51 -36.63
N PHE A 4 -42.44 17.65 -35.32
CA PHE A 4 -41.24 17.86 -34.53
C PHE A 4 -40.56 16.51 -34.27
N THR A 5 -39.37 16.33 -34.86
CA THR A 5 -38.53 15.21 -34.53
C THR A 5 -37.74 15.63 -33.27
N PRO A 6 -37.91 14.97 -32.14
CA PRO A 6 -37.07 15.32 -31.00
C PRO A 6 -35.62 14.97 -31.35
N LEU A 7 -34.78 15.97 -31.34
CA LEU A 7 -33.34 15.78 -31.44
C LEU A 7 -32.88 15.16 -30.11
N ILE A 8 -32.71 13.85 -30.13
CA ILE A 8 -32.12 13.17 -28.98
C ILE A 8 -30.63 13.47 -29.01
N LEU A 9 -30.20 14.41 -28.21
CA LEU A 9 -28.81 14.71 -28.05
C LEU A 9 -28.21 13.64 -27.14
N PHE A 10 -27.57 12.64 -27.76
CA PHE A 10 -26.76 11.68 -27.01
C PHE A 10 -25.47 12.38 -26.59
N PHE A 11 -25.42 12.77 -25.31
CA PHE A 11 -24.15 13.08 -24.70
C PHE A 11 -23.40 11.77 -24.44
N ILE A 12 -22.57 11.40 -25.39
CA ILE A 12 -21.54 10.40 -25.13
C ILE A 12 -20.47 11.14 -24.33
N THR A 13 -20.60 11.13 -23.01
CA THR A 13 -19.46 11.44 -22.18
C THR A 13 -18.47 10.32 -22.41
N ALA A 14 -17.47 10.56 -23.26
CA ALA A 14 -16.31 9.73 -23.30
C ALA A 14 -15.56 9.93 -21.98
N CYS A 15 -16.03 9.26 -20.92
CA CYS A 15 -15.24 9.11 -19.75
C CYS A 15 -14.03 8.27 -20.13
N SER A 16 -12.84 8.91 -20.22
CA SER A 16 -11.62 8.16 -20.05
C SER A 16 -11.83 7.34 -18.78
N LYS A 17 -11.86 6.01 -18.91
CA LYS A 17 -12.09 5.15 -17.74
C LYS A 17 -10.93 5.34 -16.80
N LYS A 18 -11.14 6.13 -15.77
CA LYS A 18 -10.26 6.19 -14.63
C LYS A 18 -10.23 4.79 -14.01
N ASP A 19 -9.02 4.28 -13.74
CA ASP A 19 -8.87 3.08 -12.94
C ASP A 19 -9.45 3.34 -11.55
N GLU A 20 -10.40 2.51 -11.12
CA GLU A 20 -11.03 2.58 -9.81
C GLU A 20 -10.57 1.45 -8.89
N VAL A 21 -9.61 0.64 -9.32
CA VAL A 21 -9.11 -0.50 -8.58
C VAL A 21 -7.84 -0.09 -7.84
N ALA A 22 -7.89 -0.13 -6.51
CA ALA A 22 -6.73 0.13 -5.67
C ALA A 22 -5.69 -0.98 -5.79
N PRO A 23 -4.40 -0.69 -5.53
CA PRO A 23 -3.38 -1.71 -5.43
C PRO A 23 -3.71 -2.77 -4.37
N THR A 24 -3.13 -3.95 -4.50
CA THR A 24 -3.18 -5.01 -3.51
C THR A 24 -1.84 -5.12 -2.81
N ILE A 25 -1.87 -5.36 -1.49
CA ILE A 25 -0.67 -5.49 -0.66
C ILE A 25 -0.73 -6.84 0.04
N SER A 26 0.31 -7.65 -0.13
CA SER A 26 0.45 -8.93 0.55
C SER A 26 1.74 -8.92 1.36
N ILE A 27 1.63 -8.87 2.69
CA ILE A 27 2.78 -8.92 3.60
C ILE A 27 3.06 -10.38 3.91
N THR A 28 4.23 -10.87 3.51
CA THR A 28 4.65 -12.26 3.72
C THR A 28 5.52 -12.43 4.96
N SER A 29 6.17 -11.36 5.41
CA SER A 29 7.00 -11.33 6.62
C SER A 29 7.03 -9.91 7.21
N PRO A 30 7.02 -9.74 8.53
CA PRO A 30 6.73 -10.75 9.53
C PRO A 30 5.25 -11.17 9.53
N LEU A 31 4.91 -12.20 10.31
CA LEU A 31 3.52 -12.61 10.49
C LEU A 31 2.84 -11.72 11.54
N GLU A 32 1.54 -11.54 11.40
CA GLU A 32 0.72 -10.84 12.40
C GLU A 32 0.93 -11.45 13.79
N ASN A 33 1.16 -10.60 14.77
CA ASN A 33 1.43 -10.97 16.18
C ASN A 33 2.71 -11.80 16.42
N GLN A 34 3.61 -11.83 15.46
CA GLN A 34 4.90 -12.51 15.64
C GLN A 34 5.70 -11.86 16.75
N ILE A 35 6.38 -12.68 17.55
CA ILE A 35 7.22 -12.23 18.66
C ILE A 35 8.68 -12.45 18.31
N PHE A 36 9.47 -11.39 18.42
CA PHE A 36 10.91 -11.42 18.18
C PHE A 36 11.68 -11.33 19.50
N THR A 37 12.92 -11.77 19.49
CA THR A 37 13.87 -11.54 20.57
C THR A 37 14.67 -10.28 20.29
N ALA A 38 14.96 -9.48 21.31
CA ALA A 38 15.80 -8.30 21.15
C ALA A 38 17.13 -8.64 20.46
N GLY A 39 17.52 -7.84 19.50
CA GLY A 39 18.71 -8.05 18.68
C GLY A 39 18.47 -8.83 17.39
N GLN A 40 17.31 -9.48 17.23
CA GLN A 40 16.97 -10.13 15.95
C GLN A 40 16.68 -9.10 14.88
N THR A 41 17.06 -9.42 13.66
CA THR A 41 16.68 -8.63 12.49
C THR A 41 15.26 -8.97 12.07
N ILE A 42 14.40 -7.96 11.99
CA ILE A 42 13.06 -8.07 11.47
C ILE A 42 13.11 -7.70 9.98
N THR A 43 12.70 -8.62 9.13
CA THR A 43 12.62 -8.37 7.68
C THR A 43 11.18 -8.20 7.26
N ILE A 44 10.85 -7.03 6.75
CA ILE A 44 9.55 -6.74 6.14
C ILE A 44 9.63 -7.15 4.68
N ARG A 45 8.81 -8.14 4.30
CA ARG A 45 8.66 -8.56 2.91
C ARG A 45 7.21 -8.46 2.51
N ALA A 46 6.96 -7.81 1.40
CA ALA A 46 5.62 -7.68 0.85
C ALA A 46 5.67 -7.61 -0.67
N THR A 47 4.60 -8.05 -1.29
CA THR A 47 4.36 -7.84 -2.72
C THR A 47 3.22 -6.85 -2.88
N VAL A 48 3.45 -5.83 -3.68
CA VAL A 48 2.46 -4.83 -4.03
C VAL A 48 2.16 -4.97 -5.52
N ALA A 49 0.89 -5.03 -5.87
CA ALA A 49 0.47 -5.19 -7.27
C ALA A 49 -0.69 -4.25 -7.61
N ASP A 50 -0.73 -3.82 -8.85
CA ASP A 50 -1.80 -3.02 -9.41
C ASP A 50 -2.19 -3.53 -10.79
N ASN A 51 -3.44 -3.34 -11.19
CA ASN A 51 -3.94 -3.78 -12.50
C ASN A 51 -3.42 -2.92 -13.65
N GLU A 52 -3.01 -1.68 -13.40
CA GLU A 52 -2.47 -0.77 -14.41
C GLU A 52 -1.04 -0.35 -14.10
N SER A 53 -0.82 0.56 -13.16
CA SER A 53 0.51 1.02 -12.82
C SER A 53 0.57 1.59 -11.41
N LEU A 54 1.52 1.10 -10.63
CA LEU A 54 1.87 1.66 -9.34
C LEU A 54 2.54 3.03 -9.52
N HIS A 55 2.37 3.89 -8.53
CA HIS A 55 3.01 5.20 -8.46
C HIS A 55 3.95 5.31 -7.27
N MET A 56 3.50 4.89 -6.10
CA MET A 56 4.27 5.04 -4.87
C MET A 56 3.96 3.92 -3.89
N VAL A 57 5.00 3.47 -3.18
CA VAL A 57 4.89 2.54 -2.06
C VAL A 57 5.59 3.14 -0.86
N HIS A 58 4.86 3.28 0.23
CA HIS A 58 5.33 3.85 1.48
C HIS A 58 5.34 2.77 2.57
N VAL A 59 6.47 2.60 3.25
CA VAL A 59 6.62 1.61 4.33
C VAL A 59 7.02 2.32 5.60
N ILE A 60 6.25 2.11 6.65
CA ILE A 60 6.52 2.66 7.98
C ILE A 60 6.51 1.53 9.00
N ALA A 61 7.49 1.53 9.89
CA ALA A 61 7.46 0.74 11.11
C ALA A 61 7.65 1.68 12.29
N ILE A 62 6.67 1.73 13.17
CA ILE A 62 6.69 2.57 14.37
C ILE A 62 6.50 1.72 15.62
N ASP A 63 7.05 2.16 16.74
CA ASP A 63 6.82 1.50 18.01
C ASP A 63 5.73 2.21 18.84
N ASN A 64 5.38 1.60 19.98
CA ASN A 64 4.34 2.11 20.87
C ASN A 64 4.70 3.43 21.58
N THR A 65 5.94 3.92 21.43
CA THR A 65 6.38 5.23 21.96
C THR A 65 6.47 6.29 20.86
N GLY A 66 6.10 5.95 19.64
CA GLY A 66 6.17 6.84 18.47
C GLY A 66 7.52 6.86 17.76
N GLY A 67 8.45 5.98 18.16
CA GLY A 67 9.74 5.84 17.48
C GLY A 67 9.60 5.25 16.08
N HIS A 68 10.27 5.83 15.10
CA HIS A 68 10.31 5.35 13.73
C HIS A 68 11.51 4.43 13.52
N TRP A 69 11.27 3.22 13.06
CA TRP A 69 12.28 2.19 12.79
C TRP A 69 12.50 2.00 11.30
N VAL A 70 11.46 2.16 10.51
CA VAL A 70 11.49 2.21 9.05
C VAL A 70 10.61 3.36 8.61
N HIS A 71 11.11 4.14 7.67
CA HIS A 71 10.34 5.15 6.98
C HIS A 71 10.89 5.26 5.56
N SER A 72 10.22 4.64 4.63
CA SER A 72 10.65 4.65 3.24
C SER A 72 9.50 5.02 2.32
N GLU A 73 9.84 5.70 1.24
CA GLU A 73 8.94 6.11 0.19
C GLU A 73 9.61 5.81 -1.14
N ASP A 74 9.06 4.84 -1.88
CA ASP A 74 9.59 4.43 -3.17
C ASP A 74 8.65 4.88 -4.28
N HIS A 75 9.17 5.63 -5.25
CA HIS A 75 8.48 5.90 -6.49
C HIS A 75 8.63 4.70 -7.40
N VAL A 76 7.51 4.13 -7.82
CA VAL A 76 7.46 2.86 -8.53
C VAL A 76 6.65 3.02 -9.80
N ASP A 77 7.16 2.48 -10.88
CA ASP A 77 6.43 2.31 -12.13
C ASP A 77 6.23 0.81 -12.38
N GLY A 78 5.16 0.46 -13.09
CA GLY A 78 4.84 -0.92 -13.41
C GLY A 78 3.76 -1.51 -12.51
N LYS A 79 3.47 -2.79 -12.73
CA LYS A 79 2.31 -3.47 -12.12
C LYS A 79 2.62 -4.18 -10.81
N SER A 80 3.89 -4.32 -10.46
CA SER A 80 4.29 -4.99 -9.23
C SER A 80 5.55 -4.41 -8.65
N PHE A 81 5.69 -4.53 -7.34
CA PHE A 81 6.85 -4.08 -6.59
C PHE A 81 7.05 -4.97 -5.37
N ASP A 82 8.29 -5.41 -5.16
CA ASP A 82 8.66 -6.19 -3.99
C ASP A 82 9.27 -5.30 -2.93
N VAL A 83 8.66 -5.29 -1.75
CA VAL A 83 9.17 -4.58 -0.58
C VAL A 83 10.11 -5.49 0.19
N VAL A 84 11.31 -4.99 0.48
CA VAL A 84 12.25 -5.61 1.42
C VAL A 84 12.87 -4.51 2.27
N LYS A 85 12.50 -4.44 3.54
CA LYS A 85 13.04 -3.49 4.51
C LYS A 85 13.41 -4.24 5.78
N THR A 86 14.47 -3.82 6.45
CA THR A 86 14.93 -4.47 7.67
C THR A 86 15.14 -3.46 8.80
N PHE A 87 14.93 -3.92 10.02
CA PHE A 87 15.33 -3.21 11.22
C PHE A 87 15.61 -4.20 12.34
N VAL A 88 16.31 -3.76 13.36
CA VAL A 88 16.69 -4.62 14.51
C VAL A 88 15.70 -4.46 15.64
N ALA A 89 15.19 -5.57 16.16
CA ALA A 89 14.26 -5.57 17.29
C ALA A 89 14.94 -5.08 18.56
N ASN A 90 14.29 -4.14 19.24
CA ASN A 90 14.67 -3.70 20.60
C ASN A 90 13.80 -4.37 21.65
N ALA A 91 14.36 -4.52 22.85
CA ALA A 91 13.65 -5.16 23.95
C ALA A 91 12.38 -4.42 24.34
N GLY A 92 11.30 -5.16 24.59
CA GLY A 92 10.05 -4.64 25.15
C GLY A 92 9.27 -3.69 24.25
N LYS A 93 9.40 -3.82 22.95
CA LYS A 93 8.70 -2.97 21.99
C LYS A 93 7.52 -3.67 21.33
N ASN A 94 6.47 -2.92 21.09
CA ASN A 94 5.39 -3.28 20.19
C ASN A 94 5.52 -2.44 18.94
N TYR A 95 5.52 -3.08 17.77
CA TYR A 95 5.68 -2.39 16.50
C TYR A 95 4.42 -2.50 15.67
N THR A 96 4.09 -1.43 14.99
CA THR A 96 3.10 -1.43 13.90
C THR A 96 3.82 -1.22 12.59
N ILE A 97 3.63 -2.13 11.66
CA ILE A 97 4.17 -2.04 10.30
C ILE A 97 3.01 -1.69 9.39
N SER A 98 3.13 -0.59 8.68
CA SER A 98 2.12 -0.10 7.75
C SER A 98 2.72 0.06 6.36
N ILE A 99 2.03 -0.46 5.35
CA ILE A 99 2.39 -0.28 3.95
C ILE A 99 1.22 0.40 3.25
N ASP A 100 1.50 1.54 2.64
CA ASP A 100 0.58 2.26 1.78
C ASP A 100 1.06 2.15 0.34
N ALA A 101 0.15 1.89 -0.57
CA ALA A 101 0.45 1.86 -1.99
C ALA A 101 -0.56 2.72 -2.75
N ALA A 102 -0.06 3.55 -3.64
CA ALA A 102 -0.87 4.38 -4.53
C ALA A 102 -0.59 4.05 -5.98
N ASP A 103 -1.62 4.06 -6.80
CA ASP A 103 -1.49 3.98 -8.26
C ASP A 103 -1.49 5.38 -8.89
N HIS A 104 -1.35 5.48 -10.22
CA HIS A 104 -1.35 6.75 -10.92
C HIS A 104 -2.73 7.43 -10.97
N ASP A 105 -3.79 6.72 -10.66
CA ASP A 105 -5.17 7.24 -10.59
C ASP A 105 -5.60 7.61 -9.17
N GLU A 106 -4.63 7.74 -8.25
CA GLU A 106 -4.84 8.15 -6.85
C GLU A 106 -5.66 7.16 -6.03
N ASN A 107 -5.76 5.89 -6.45
CA ASN A 107 -6.30 4.85 -5.60
C ASN A 107 -5.24 4.40 -4.60
N ILE A 108 -5.61 4.34 -3.33
CA ILE A 108 -4.69 4.03 -2.23
C ILE A 108 -5.18 2.79 -1.49
N ALA A 109 -4.25 1.87 -1.24
CA ALA A 109 -4.45 0.74 -0.35
C ALA A 109 -3.50 0.85 0.84
N THR A 110 -3.95 0.38 1.99
CA THR A 110 -3.15 0.31 3.21
C THR A 110 -3.26 -1.08 3.82
N LYS A 111 -2.13 -1.63 4.22
CA LYS A 111 -2.07 -2.88 4.97
C LYS A 111 -1.21 -2.67 6.22
N GLU A 112 -1.71 -3.16 7.35
CA GLU A 112 -1.08 -2.96 8.64
C GLU A 112 -1.01 -4.26 9.42
N ILE A 113 0.14 -4.52 10.05
CA ILE A 113 0.32 -5.65 10.97
C ILE A 113 0.99 -5.17 12.26
N SER A 114 0.77 -5.91 13.34
CA SER A 114 1.38 -5.68 14.63
C SER A 114 2.29 -6.85 15.01
N ILE A 115 3.45 -6.53 15.55
CA ILE A 115 4.43 -7.49 16.07
C ILE A 115 5.00 -6.96 17.38
N SER A 116 5.76 -7.79 18.09
CA SER A 116 6.38 -7.40 19.35
C SER A 116 7.77 -8.00 19.51
N SER A 117 8.53 -7.45 20.45
CA SER A 117 9.81 -8.02 20.86
C SER A 117 9.90 -8.11 22.39
N ASN A 118 10.55 -9.17 22.84
CA ASN A 118 10.82 -9.40 24.26
C ASN A 118 12.00 -8.57 24.75
#